data_6c635b024c6d0b870a83d1f85767286d
#
_entry.id   6c635b024c6d0b870a83d1f85767286d
#
_cell.length_a   1.000
_cell.length_b   1.000
_cell.length_c   1.000
_cell.angle_alpha   90.00
_cell.angle_beta   90.00
_cell.angle_gamma   90.00
#
_symmetry.space_group_name_H-M   'P 1'
#
loop_
_entity.id
_entity.type
_entity.pdbx_description
1 polymer ?
#
loop_
_entity_poly.entity_id
_entity_poly.type
_entity_poly.pdbx_seq_one_letter_code
_entity_poly.pdbx_strand_id
1 'polypeptide(L)'
;MALDASLETPYYTSTGWGGGIVVDGETLPVLGGYVDAPWAEHVEEMPASTNFIFSSYKQDENIGSDLKSQESMQMRLQQELQSFTFSIHKNPYLTAELGAGPQVTSHRRTCPYPEDIEAQALCMLGSGANLLGYYMYHGGTNPKGKYSSLQETKAAGSWNDLPEYNYDFNAPVGEYGQVRESFREIKLLALFLQDFGEELCAMKPRFPEPLMDNAEDLQTLRTCVREKDGRGYLFVNNHQRLYPMKNHAQVSLKVKSRGKR
;
A
#
# COMPACT_ATOMS: atom_id res chain seq x y z
N MET A 1 4.06 -1.14 -29.03
CA MET A 1 5.51 -0.79 -28.95
C MET A 1 6.32 -1.83 -28.19
N ALA A 2 6.04 -2.12 -26.89
CA ALA A 2 6.84 -3.13 -26.17
C ALA A 2 6.64 -4.55 -26.70
N LEU A 3 5.39 -4.94 -27.00
CA LEU A 3 5.08 -6.22 -27.65
C LEU A 3 5.66 -6.30 -29.06
N ASP A 4 5.63 -5.20 -29.82
CA ASP A 4 6.25 -5.13 -31.15
C ASP A 4 7.77 -5.26 -31.12
N ALA A 5 8.38 -4.93 -29.98
CA ALA A 5 9.81 -5.13 -29.73
C ALA A 5 10.17 -6.55 -29.30
N SER A 6 9.19 -7.46 -29.24
CA SER A 6 9.35 -8.86 -28.84
C SER A 6 10.00 -9.04 -27.47
N LEU A 7 9.68 -8.15 -26.51
CA LEU A 7 10.17 -8.28 -25.14
C LEU A 7 9.37 -9.38 -24.41
N GLU A 8 10.02 -10.50 -24.14
CA GLU A 8 9.45 -11.65 -23.42
C GLU A 8 9.57 -11.44 -21.90
N THR A 9 8.79 -10.51 -21.35
CA THR A 9 8.76 -10.19 -19.92
C THR A 9 7.33 -9.86 -19.51
N PRO A 10 6.94 -10.11 -18.24
CA PRO A 10 5.66 -9.65 -17.74
C PRO A 10 5.56 -8.11 -17.81
N TYR A 11 4.46 -7.61 -18.34
CA TYR A 11 4.15 -6.18 -18.34
C TYR A 11 3.22 -5.87 -17.17
N TYR A 12 3.43 -4.75 -16.50
CA TYR A 12 2.52 -4.26 -15.48
C TYR A 12 2.27 -2.75 -15.67
N THR A 13 1.12 -2.29 -15.22
CA THR A 13 0.82 -0.87 -15.18
C THR A 13 1.43 -0.26 -13.92
N SER A 14 1.82 1.00 -13.99
CA SER A 14 2.05 1.78 -12.77
C SER A 14 0.73 1.97 -12.03
N THR A 15 0.81 2.18 -10.72
CA THR A 15 -0.31 2.62 -9.91
C THR A 15 -0.93 3.87 -10.52
N GLY A 16 -2.19 3.81 -10.82
CA GLY A 16 -2.84 4.88 -11.60
C GLY A 16 -3.74 5.77 -10.78
N TRP A 17 -3.83 5.58 -9.49
CA TRP A 17 -4.64 6.38 -8.54
C TRP A 17 -5.93 6.94 -9.15
N GLY A 18 -6.78 6.06 -9.67
CA GLY A 18 -8.03 6.40 -10.34
C GLY A 18 -7.92 6.73 -11.83
N GLY A 19 -6.73 6.70 -12.44
CA GLY A 19 -6.53 7.01 -13.85
C GLY A 19 -5.73 5.97 -14.65
N GLY A 20 -5.28 4.89 -14.02
CA GLY A 20 -4.52 3.84 -14.71
C GLY A 20 -5.41 2.93 -15.55
N ILE A 21 -4.95 2.58 -16.75
CA ILE A 21 -5.63 1.64 -17.64
C ILE A 21 -4.89 0.31 -17.60
N VAL A 22 -5.62 -0.76 -17.28
CA VAL A 22 -5.14 -2.13 -17.38
C VAL A 22 -5.68 -2.74 -18.67
N VAL A 23 -4.77 -3.20 -19.53
CA VAL A 23 -5.15 -3.95 -20.73
C VAL A 23 -5.30 -5.41 -20.32
N ASP A 24 -6.54 -5.88 -20.27
CA ASP A 24 -6.86 -7.24 -19.79
C ASP A 24 -6.15 -8.30 -20.64
N GLY A 25 -5.48 -9.22 -19.98
CA GLY A 25 -4.67 -10.27 -20.60
C GLY A 25 -3.30 -9.85 -21.11
N GLU A 26 -2.97 -8.56 -21.13
CA GLU A 26 -1.66 -8.06 -21.57
C GLU A 26 -0.84 -7.45 -20.43
N THR A 27 -1.50 -6.73 -19.51
CA THR A 27 -0.81 -6.07 -18.41
C THR A 27 -1.34 -6.50 -17.06
N LEU A 28 -0.45 -6.63 -16.08
CA LEU A 28 -0.79 -6.90 -14.69
C LEU A 28 -1.08 -5.59 -13.96
N PRO A 29 -2.19 -5.51 -13.21
CA PRO A 29 -2.45 -4.37 -12.36
C PRO A 29 -1.50 -4.38 -11.16
N VAL A 30 -0.89 -3.24 -10.86
CA VAL A 30 -0.16 -3.01 -9.63
C VAL A 30 -0.90 -1.96 -8.81
N LEU A 31 -0.98 -2.21 -7.51
CA LEU A 31 -1.73 -1.41 -6.56
C LEU A 31 -0.78 -0.71 -5.59
N GLY A 32 -1.30 0.09 -4.68
CA GLY A 32 -0.50 0.77 -3.70
C GLY A 32 -1.30 1.13 -2.45
N GLY A 33 -0.71 1.91 -1.58
CA GLY A 33 -1.34 2.43 -0.38
C GLY A 33 -0.37 3.26 0.44
N TYR A 34 -0.86 4.29 1.10
CA TYR A 34 -0.08 5.16 1.98
C TYR A 34 -0.70 5.20 3.38
N VAL A 35 0.14 5.34 4.37
CA VAL A 35 -0.30 5.44 5.77
C VAL A 35 -0.84 6.83 6.12
N ASP A 36 -0.55 7.81 5.27
CA ASP A 36 -1.00 9.21 5.39
C ASP A 36 -1.06 9.84 4.00
N ALA A 37 -1.73 10.99 3.87
CA ALA A 37 -1.93 11.69 2.60
C ALA A 37 -1.35 13.12 2.67
N PRO A 38 -0.06 13.30 2.46
CA PRO A 38 0.59 14.61 2.53
C PRO A 38 0.09 15.60 1.47
N TRP A 39 -0.52 15.09 0.39
CA TRP A 39 -1.17 15.88 -0.66
C TRP A 39 -2.59 16.35 -0.31
N ALA A 40 -3.16 15.94 0.84
CA ALA A 40 -4.48 16.38 1.25
C ALA A 40 -4.51 17.90 1.48
N GLU A 41 -5.60 18.54 1.09
CA GLU A 41 -5.76 20.00 1.22
C GLU A 41 -6.01 20.46 2.67
N HIS A 42 -6.57 19.56 3.49
CA HIS A 42 -6.83 19.82 4.89
C HIS A 42 -5.62 19.45 5.78
N VAL A 43 -5.65 19.95 7.00
CA VAL A 43 -4.57 19.72 7.99
C VAL A 43 -4.99 18.82 9.16
N GLU A 44 -6.23 18.38 9.17
CA GLU A 44 -6.77 17.49 10.18
C GLU A 44 -6.05 16.13 10.14
N GLU A 45 -6.03 15.44 11.26
CA GLU A 45 -5.52 14.08 11.34
C GLU A 45 -6.37 13.13 10.48
N MET A 46 -5.69 12.12 9.93
CA MET A 46 -6.34 11.06 9.17
C MET A 46 -7.30 10.25 10.04
N PRO A 47 -8.48 9.89 9.55
CA PRO A 47 -9.33 8.93 10.23
C PRO A 47 -8.66 7.54 10.28
N ALA A 48 -9.24 6.64 11.07
CA ALA A 48 -8.82 5.25 11.09
C ALA A 48 -8.88 4.65 9.67
N SER A 49 -7.79 4.03 9.24
CA SER A 49 -7.62 3.59 7.86
C SER A 49 -7.79 2.08 7.71
N THR A 50 -8.43 1.67 6.61
CA THR A 50 -8.54 0.27 6.18
C THR A 50 -7.22 -0.33 5.73
N ASN A 51 -6.16 0.46 5.57
CA ASN A 51 -4.81 -0.01 5.29
C ASN A 51 -4.26 -0.97 6.38
N PHE A 52 -4.80 -0.87 7.59
CA PHE A 52 -4.40 -1.68 8.72
C PHE A 52 -5.34 -2.86 8.99
N ILE A 53 -6.18 -3.21 8.02
CA ILE A 53 -7.12 -4.35 8.07
C ILE A 53 -6.72 -5.39 7.03
N PHE A 54 -6.88 -6.67 7.39
CA PHE A 54 -6.82 -7.75 6.41
C PHE A 54 -8.12 -7.77 5.60
N SER A 55 -8.04 -7.59 4.30
CA SER A 55 -9.20 -7.43 3.44
C SER A 55 -9.16 -8.33 2.22
N SER A 56 -10.33 -8.80 1.79
CA SER A 56 -10.50 -9.47 0.50
C SER A 56 -10.42 -8.48 -0.68
N TYR A 57 -10.57 -7.20 -0.41
CA TYR A 57 -10.45 -6.16 -1.41
C TYR A 57 -8.99 -5.79 -1.58
N LYS A 58 -8.50 -5.96 -2.79
CA LYS A 58 -7.21 -5.47 -3.21
C LYS A 58 -7.39 -3.99 -3.51
N GLN A 59 -6.79 -3.13 -2.70
CA GLN A 59 -7.10 -1.72 -2.75
C GLN A 59 -5.93 -0.92 -3.31
N ASP A 60 -6.25 0.03 -4.17
CA ASP A 60 -5.45 1.20 -4.46
C ASP A 60 -6.17 2.49 -4.00
N GLU A 61 -7.33 2.34 -3.36
CA GLU A 61 -8.26 3.43 -3.02
C GLU A 61 -7.88 4.17 -1.74
N ASN A 62 -6.90 3.71 -1.02
CA ASN A 62 -6.66 4.18 0.34
C ASN A 62 -5.96 5.52 0.48
N ILE A 63 -5.57 6.09 -0.61
CA ILE A 63 -5.23 7.51 -0.64
C ILE A 63 -6.49 8.35 -0.47
N GLY A 64 -7.64 7.72 -0.68
CA GLY A 64 -8.90 8.40 -0.85
C GLY A 64 -9.68 8.71 0.41
N SER A 65 -9.32 8.21 1.59
CA SER A 65 -10.10 8.55 2.79
C SER A 65 -10.04 10.04 3.13
N ASP A 66 -9.00 10.72 2.70
CA ASP A 66 -8.84 12.16 2.82
C ASP A 66 -9.52 12.97 1.73
N LEU A 67 -9.91 12.34 0.66
CA LEU A 67 -10.30 12.99 -0.56
C LEU A 67 -11.81 13.11 -0.66
N LYS A 68 -12.47 13.54 0.44
CA LYS A 68 -13.90 13.89 0.39
C LYS A 68 -14.19 14.91 -0.71
N SER A 69 -13.25 15.78 -1.03
CA SER A 69 -13.31 16.69 -2.19
C SER A 69 -13.16 15.98 -3.53
N GLN A 70 -12.58 14.78 -3.56
CA GLN A 70 -12.42 13.97 -4.77
C GLN A 70 -13.52 12.93 -4.96
N GLU A 71 -14.41 12.72 -3.99
CA GLU A 71 -15.60 11.87 -4.19
C GLU A 71 -16.40 12.31 -5.41
N SER A 72 -16.50 13.60 -5.65
CA SER A 72 -17.14 14.15 -6.85
C SER A 72 -16.34 13.90 -8.14
N MET A 73 -15.03 13.80 -8.04
CA MET A 73 -14.15 13.53 -9.18
C MET A 73 -14.01 12.02 -9.44
N GLN A 74 -13.95 11.21 -8.39
CA GLN A 74 -14.00 9.75 -8.50
C GLN A 74 -15.34 9.24 -9.05
N MET A 75 -16.48 9.82 -8.63
CA MET A 75 -17.78 9.49 -9.24
C MET A 75 -17.83 9.87 -10.74
N ARG A 76 -17.28 10.99 -11.14
CA ARG A 76 -17.19 11.38 -12.56
C ARG A 76 -16.29 10.42 -13.34
N LEU A 77 -15.09 10.13 -12.82
CA LEU A 77 -14.15 9.19 -13.42
C LEU A 77 -14.71 7.76 -13.44
N GLN A 78 -15.41 7.31 -12.40
CA GLN A 78 -16.06 6.00 -12.40
C GLN A 78 -17.17 5.90 -13.44
N GLN A 79 -17.93 6.96 -13.69
CA GLN A 79 -18.94 6.96 -14.77
C GLN A 79 -18.32 6.96 -16.16
N GLU A 80 -17.20 7.63 -16.36
CA GLU A 80 -16.48 7.65 -17.64
C GLU A 80 -15.58 6.41 -17.84
N LEU A 81 -15.06 5.82 -16.76
CA LEU A 81 -14.15 4.68 -16.77
C LEU A 81 -14.84 3.32 -16.62
N GLN A 82 -16.17 3.24 -16.55
CA GLN A 82 -16.90 1.95 -16.51
C GLN A 82 -16.54 1.00 -17.66
N SER A 83 -15.98 1.51 -18.75
CA SER A 83 -15.49 0.73 -19.88
C SER A 83 -14.08 0.13 -19.69
N PHE A 84 -13.34 0.52 -18.63
CA PHE A 84 -11.95 0.13 -18.40
C PHE A 84 -11.73 -0.62 -17.08
N THR A 85 -12.78 -1.17 -16.50
CA THR A 85 -12.66 -1.93 -15.26
C THR A 85 -12.04 -3.29 -15.50
N PHE A 86 -10.93 -3.57 -14.85
CA PHE A 86 -10.34 -4.91 -14.79
C PHE A 86 -10.84 -5.66 -13.55
N SER A 87 -10.86 -6.98 -13.63
CA SER A 87 -11.19 -7.80 -12.45
C SER A 87 -9.95 -8.02 -11.58
N ILE A 88 -9.87 -7.33 -10.44
CA ILE A 88 -8.79 -7.52 -9.47
C ILE A 88 -8.72 -8.97 -8.94
N HIS A 89 -9.81 -9.73 -9.01
CA HIS A 89 -9.84 -11.13 -8.56
C HIS A 89 -9.22 -12.10 -9.57
N LYS A 90 -9.10 -11.71 -10.84
CA LYS A 90 -8.46 -12.52 -11.89
C LYS A 90 -6.94 -12.35 -11.93
N ASN A 91 -6.42 -11.32 -11.29
CA ASN A 91 -5.02 -10.97 -11.30
C ASN A 91 -4.36 -11.25 -9.96
N PRO A 92 -3.03 -11.50 -9.92
CA PRO A 92 -2.31 -11.55 -8.67
C PRO A 92 -2.40 -10.20 -7.94
N TYR A 93 -2.33 -10.23 -6.62
CA TYR A 93 -2.25 -9.01 -5.83
C TYR A 93 -0.79 -8.55 -5.77
N LEU A 94 -0.50 -7.46 -6.45
CA LEU A 94 0.84 -6.87 -6.55
C LEU A 94 0.77 -5.42 -6.11
N THR A 95 1.78 -4.95 -5.38
CA THR A 95 1.94 -3.53 -5.05
C THR A 95 3.23 -3.01 -5.66
N ALA A 96 3.20 -1.82 -6.23
CA ALA A 96 4.39 -1.11 -6.72
C ALA A 96 4.63 0.19 -5.94
N GLU A 97 3.60 0.68 -5.28
CA GLU A 97 3.62 1.96 -4.58
C GLU A 97 3.06 1.83 -3.17
N LEU A 98 3.67 0.93 -2.38
CA LEU A 98 3.41 0.87 -0.96
C LEU A 98 4.25 1.94 -0.26
N GLY A 99 3.59 2.90 0.40
CA GLY A 99 4.27 4.05 0.99
C GLY A 99 5.17 3.65 2.14
N ALA A 100 6.48 3.59 1.89
CA ALA A 100 7.49 3.35 2.92
C ALA A 100 7.94 4.65 3.63
N GLY A 101 7.51 5.78 3.08
CA GLY A 101 7.64 7.11 3.63
C GLY A 101 6.93 8.10 2.70
N PRO A 102 5.98 8.90 3.19
CA PRO A 102 5.29 9.88 2.37
C PRO A 102 6.13 11.12 2.15
N GLN A 103 5.83 11.80 1.07
CA GLN A 103 6.37 13.12 0.79
C GLN A 103 5.97 14.14 1.86
N VAL A 104 6.68 15.26 1.90
CA VAL A 104 6.39 16.40 2.76
C VAL A 104 6.05 17.60 1.89
N THR A 105 4.90 18.20 2.12
CA THR A 105 4.48 19.42 1.43
C THR A 105 4.65 20.65 2.31
N SER A 106 4.53 21.85 1.75
CA SER A 106 4.63 23.08 2.52
C SER A 106 3.49 23.25 3.54
N HIS A 107 2.31 22.70 3.22
CA HIS A 107 1.10 22.83 4.03
C HIS A 107 0.84 21.63 4.94
N ARG A 108 1.39 20.45 4.63
CA ARG A 108 1.19 19.22 5.41
C ARG A 108 2.50 18.45 5.52
N ARG A 109 2.96 18.24 6.75
CA ARG A 109 4.21 17.54 7.06
C ARG A 109 3.89 16.29 7.85
N THR A 110 3.58 15.24 7.12
CA THR A 110 3.29 13.95 7.70
C THR A 110 4.55 13.31 8.27
N CYS A 111 4.40 12.58 9.35
CA CYS A 111 5.48 11.83 9.97
C CYS A 111 4.97 10.41 10.26
N PRO A 112 5.09 9.47 9.30
CA PRO A 112 4.74 8.08 9.54
C PRO A 112 5.74 7.48 10.53
N TYR A 113 5.23 6.69 11.46
CA TYR A 113 6.06 5.90 12.35
C TYR A 113 6.50 4.60 11.66
N PRO A 114 7.63 4.00 12.06
CA PRO A 114 8.10 2.73 11.50
C PRO A 114 7.04 1.62 11.57
N GLU A 115 6.31 1.56 12.66
CA GLU A 115 5.23 0.60 12.92
C GLU A 115 4.04 0.77 11.97
N ASP A 116 3.77 2.00 11.50
CA ASP A 116 2.73 2.25 10.51
C ASP A 116 3.07 1.56 9.18
N ILE A 117 4.32 1.68 8.76
CA ILE A 117 4.82 1.14 7.50
C ILE A 117 4.85 -0.40 7.56
N GLU A 118 5.36 -0.96 8.65
CA GLU A 118 5.38 -2.40 8.89
C GLU A 118 3.96 -2.98 8.89
N ALA A 119 3.05 -2.41 9.69
CA ALA A 119 1.69 -2.90 9.83
C ALA A 119 0.91 -2.86 8.52
N GLN A 120 1.07 -1.80 7.72
CA GLN A 120 0.47 -1.71 6.39
C GLN A 120 1.00 -2.84 5.47
N ALA A 121 2.31 -3.02 5.40
CA ALA A 121 2.92 -4.06 4.58
C ALA A 121 2.49 -5.46 5.03
N LEU A 122 2.42 -5.70 6.34
CA LEU A 122 1.92 -6.94 6.94
C LEU A 122 0.47 -7.22 6.55
N CYS A 123 -0.40 -6.20 6.59
CA CYS A 123 -1.80 -6.33 6.20
C CYS A 123 -1.96 -6.62 4.71
N MET A 124 -1.18 -5.97 3.85
CA MET A 124 -1.18 -6.26 2.41
C MET A 124 -0.73 -7.70 2.14
N LEU A 125 0.36 -8.13 2.79
CA LEU A 125 0.88 -9.49 2.66
C LEU A 125 -0.14 -10.53 3.14
N GLY A 126 -0.72 -10.36 4.32
CA GLY A 126 -1.75 -11.25 4.86
C GLY A 126 -2.99 -11.29 3.97
N SER A 127 -3.36 -10.18 3.34
CA SER A 127 -4.47 -10.06 2.39
C SER A 127 -4.20 -10.71 1.03
N GLY A 128 -3.00 -11.25 0.81
CA GLY A 128 -2.67 -12.04 -0.37
C GLY A 128 -1.71 -11.38 -1.35
N ALA A 129 -1.05 -10.29 -0.98
CA ALA A 129 -0.03 -9.69 -1.83
C ALA A 129 1.11 -10.66 -2.11
N ASN A 130 1.53 -10.74 -3.37
CA ASN A 130 2.63 -11.57 -3.86
C ASN A 130 3.82 -10.73 -4.35
N LEU A 131 3.70 -9.41 -4.32
CA LEU A 131 4.76 -8.45 -4.53
C LEU A 131 4.54 -7.27 -3.58
N LEU A 132 5.56 -6.92 -2.82
CA LEU A 132 5.61 -5.71 -2.01
C LEU A 132 6.64 -4.76 -2.63
N GLY A 133 6.18 -3.85 -3.48
CA GLY A 133 6.97 -2.76 -4.03
C GLY A 133 6.73 -1.48 -3.22
N TYR A 134 7.80 -0.86 -2.78
CA TYR A 134 7.74 0.35 -1.94
C TYR A 134 8.03 1.62 -2.74
N TYR A 135 7.28 2.68 -2.42
CA TYR A 135 7.52 4.03 -2.91
C TYR A 135 7.44 5.05 -1.76
N MET A 136 8.56 5.70 -1.32
CA MET A 136 9.94 5.43 -1.77
C MET A 136 10.61 4.47 -0.80
N TYR A 137 11.44 3.59 -1.32
CA TYR A 137 12.34 2.77 -0.49
C TYR A 137 13.66 3.50 -0.23
N HIS A 138 14.18 4.14 -1.26
CA HIS A 138 15.38 4.97 -1.21
C HIS A 138 15.05 6.36 -1.75
N GLY A 139 15.35 7.37 -0.97
CA GLY A 139 15.22 8.76 -1.39
C GLY A 139 16.22 9.15 -2.49
N GLY A 140 16.01 10.30 -3.09
CA GLY A 140 16.86 10.79 -4.16
C GLY A 140 16.92 12.30 -4.22
N THR A 141 17.75 12.79 -5.13
CA THR A 141 17.90 14.20 -5.47
C THR A 141 17.47 14.43 -6.91
N ASN A 142 16.53 15.33 -7.12
CA ASN A 142 16.10 15.70 -8.47
C ASN A 142 17.20 16.50 -9.18
N PRO A 143 17.41 16.22 -10.46
CA PRO A 143 18.33 17.05 -11.24
C PRO A 143 17.75 18.46 -11.44
N LYS A 144 18.63 19.45 -11.54
CA LYS A 144 18.23 20.81 -11.87
C LYS A 144 17.72 20.87 -13.32
N GLY A 145 16.42 21.18 -13.47
CA GLY A 145 15.80 21.38 -14.77
C GLY A 145 16.25 22.69 -15.42
N LYS A 146 16.22 22.74 -16.75
CA LYS A 146 16.50 23.97 -17.50
C LYS A 146 15.26 24.88 -17.57
N TYR A 147 14.09 24.29 -17.66
CA TYR A 147 12.83 25.01 -17.92
C TYR A 147 11.77 24.80 -16.82
N SER A 148 11.87 23.72 -16.05
CA SER A 148 10.93 23.39 -14.97
C SER A 148 11.59 22.51 -13.94
N SER A 149 10.99 22.40 -12.76
CA SER A 149 11.30 21.37 -11.77
C SER A 149 10.53 20.08 -12.08
N LEU A 150 10.97 18.94 -11.54
CA LEU A 150 10.24 17.67 -11.60
C LEU A 150 9.11 17.60 -10.56
N GLN A 151 9.18 18.44 -9.54
CA GLN A 151 8.22 18.43 -8.43
C GLN A 151 7.05 19.37 -8.68
N GLU A 152 5.93 19.01 -8.05
CA GLU A 152 4.79 19.88 -7.92
C GLU A 152 5.14 21.08 -7.05
N THR A 153 5.23 22.26 -7.64
CA THR A 153 5.56 23.50 -6.95
C THR A 153 4.52 24.58 -7.23
N LYS A 154 4.39 25.54 -6.35
CA LYS A 154 3.55 26.73 -6.59
C LYS A 154 3.99 27.49 -7.84
N ALA A 155 5.29 27.52 -8.12
CA ALA A 155 5.82 28.15 -9.34
C ALA A 155 5.33 27.44 -10.61
N ALA A 156 5.06 26.14 -10.55
CA ALA A 156 4.47 25.35 -11.63
C ALA A 156 2.93 25.36 -11.62
N GLY A 157 2.30 26.13 -10.75
CA GLY A 157 0.84 26.21 -10.65
C GLY A 157 0.18 25.09 -9.84
N SER A 158 0.97 24.23 -9.18
CA SER A 158 0.42 23.23 -8.27
C SER A 158 0.14 23.83 -6.90
N TRP A 159 -0.93 23.39 -6.27
CA TRP A 159 -1.22 23.74 -4.89
C TRP A 159 -0.33 22.96 -3.90
N ASN A 160 0.09 21.76 -4.27
CA ASN A 160 1.14 21.00 -3.58
C ASN A 160 2.49 21.68 -3.81
N ASP A 161 3.12 22.15 -2.76
CA ASP A 161 4.40 22.82 -2.84
C ASP A 161 5.48 21.94 -2.22
N LEU A 162 6.08 21.10 -3.05
CA LEU A 162 7.11 20.15 -2.68
C LEU A 162 8.51 20.78 -2.74
N PRO A 163 9.49 20.29 -1.98
CA PRO A 163 10.88 20.66 -2.16
C PRO A 163 11.35 20.37 -3.58
N GLU A 164 11.94 21.35 -4.25
CA GLU A 164 12.27 21.26 -5.69
C GLU A 164 13.31 20.17 -5.99
N TYR A 165 14.35 20.06 -5.16
CA TYR A 165 15.46 19.12 -5.40
C TYR A 165 15.42 17.89 -4.51
N ASN A 166 14.91 18.02 -3.29
CA ASN A 166 14.85 16.92 -2.35
C ASN A 166 13.71 15.96 -2.70
N TYR A 167 14.05 14.69 -2.87
CA TYR A 167 13.11 13.60 -3.09
C TYR A 167 13.30 12.51 -2.03
N ASP A 168 13.52 12.91 -0.79
CA ASP A 168 13.79 12.00 0.33
C ASP A 168 12.58 11.18 0.75
N PHE A 169 11.40 11.79 0.76
CA PHE A 169 10.11 11.17 1.11
C PHE A 169 10.10 10.43 2.44
N ASN A 170 10.97 10.77 3.39
CA ASN A 170 11.14 10.00 4.62
C ASN A 170 11.35 8.50 4.37
N ALA A 171 11.97 8.16 3.25
CA ALA A 171 12.19 6.79 2.81
C ALA A 171 13.04 6.00 3.83
N PRO A 172 12.92 4.68 3.89
CA PRO A 172 13.74 3.81 4.75
C PRO A 172 15.23 4.04 4.59
N VAL A 173 15.68 4.30 3.36
CA VAL A 173 17.02 4.80 3.06
C VAL A 173 16.87 6.22 2.52
N GLY A 174 17.32 7.19 3.26
CA GLY A 174 17.20 8.61 2.90
C GLY A 174 18.05 9.00 1.71
N GLU A 175 17.86 10.24 1.24
CA GLU A 175 18.51 10.84 0.06
C GLU A 175 20.04 10.63 0.02
N TYR A 176 20.70 10.71 1.16
CA TYR A 176 22.14 10.55 1.29
C TYR A 176 22.57 9.23 1.96
N GLY A 177 21.71 8.21 1.91
CA GLY A 177 22.01 6.89 2.46
C GLY A 177 21.76 6.74 3.96
N GLN A 178 21.07 7.69 4.60
CA GLN A 178 20.68 7.55 6.01
C GLN A 178 19.71 6.39 6.18
N VAL A 179 20.04 5.46 7.06
CA VAL A 179 19.17 4.34 7.40
C VAL A 179 18.23 4.75 8.54
N ARG A 180 16.92 4.70 8.27
CA ARG A 180 15.86 4.97 9.24
C ARG A 180 15.36 3.70 9.91
N GLU A 181 14.63 3.84 11.00
CA GLU A 181 14.06 2.70 11.71
C GLU A 181 13.09 1.89 10.83
N SER A 182 12.32 2.55 9.97
CA SER A 182 11.45 1.89 8.99
C SER A 182 12.18 0.89 8.08
N PHE A 183 13.46 1.12 7.80
CA PHE A 183 14.29 0.14 7.10
C PHE A 183 14.43 -1.18 7.89
N ARG A 184 14.55 -1.10 9.20
CA ARG A 184 14.74 -2.28 10.06
C ARG A 184 13.45 -3.09 10.14
N GLU A 185 12.30 -2.42 10.23
CA GLU A 185 10.99 -3.07 10.24
C GLU A 185 10.71 -3.76 8.89
N ILE A 186 10.91 -3.06 7.78
CA ILE A 186 10.79 -3.65 6.44
C ILE A 186 11.75 -4.83 6.25
N LYS A 187 12.97 -4.72 6.79
CA LYS A 187 13.97 -5.79 6.68
C LYS A 187 13.51 -7.09 7.33
N LEU A 188 12.83 -7.05 8.48
CA LEU A 188 12.30 -8.26 9.11
C LEU A 188 11.29 -8.98 8.21
N LEU A 189 10.39 -8.21 7.62
CA LEU A 189 9.41 -8.75 6.66
C LEU A 189 10.09 -9.30 5.40
N ALA A 190 11.12 -8.59 4.89
CA ALA A 190 11.89 -9.04 3.74
C ALA A 190 12.64 -10.36 4.00
N LEU A 191 13.22 -10.54 5.19
CA LEU A 191 13.86 -11.79 5.58
C LEU A 191 12.85 -12.94 5.67
N PHE A 192 11.67 -12.69 6.25
CA PHE A 192 10.58 -13.67 6.24
C PHE A 192 10.20 -14.08 4.81
N LEU A 193 10.08 -13.12 3.91
CA LEU A 193 9.76 -13.40 2.50
C LEU A 193 10.89 -14.12 1.75
N GLN A 194 12.13 -13.86 2.11
CA GLN A 194 13.27 -14.58 1.54
C GLN A 194 13.23 -16.06 1.91
N ASP A 195 12.83 -16.38 3.13
CA ASP A 195 12.79 -17.77 3.61
C ASP A 195 11.51 -18.51 3.21
N PHE A 196 10.36 -17.82 3.17
CA PHE A 196 9.04 -18.44 3.05
C PHE A 196 8.19 -17.90 1.89
N GLY A 197 8.70 -16.94 1.12
CA GLY A 197 7.91 -16.23 0.09
C GLY A 197 7.44 -17.13 -1.03
N GLU A 198 8.26 -18.10 -1.48
CA GLU A 198 7.90 -19.05 -2.53
C GLU A 198 6.68 -19.90 -2.11
N GLU A 199 6.71 -20.44 -0.89
CA GLU A 199 5.59 -21.20 -0.33
C GLU A 199 4.37 -20.32 -0.15
N LEU A 200 4.57 -19.10 0.37
CA LEU A 200 3.50 -18.13 0.65
C LEU A 200 2.77 -17.68 -0.62
N CYS A 201 3.47 -17.50 -1.74
CA CYS A 201 2.87 -17.08 -3.01
C CYS A 201 1.74 -18.00 -3.48
N ALA A 202 1.86 -19.31 -3.18
CA ALA A 202 0.86 -20.30 -3.55
C ALA A 202 -0.33 -20.37 -2.57
N MET A 203 -0.25 -19.72 -1.42
CA MET A 203 -1.27 -19.73 -0.36
C MET A 203 -2.31 -18.65 -0.57
N LYS A 204 -3.59 -19.00 -0.38
CA LYS A 204 -4.70 -18.07 -0.48
C LYS A 204 -5.04 -17.47 0.89
N PRO A 205 -5.42 -16.19 0.95
CA PRO A 205 -5.89 -15.60 2.19
C PRO A 205 -7.24 -16.16 2.63
N ARG A 206 -7.41 -16.30 3.94
CA ARG A 206 -8.64 -16.68 4.63
C ARG A 206 -8.88 -15.70 5.74
N PHE A 207 -10.03 -15.07 5.71
CA PHE A 207 -10.43 -14.05 6.65
C PHE A 207 -11.32 -14.64 7.75
N PRO A 208 -11.39 -14.01 8.94
CA PRO A 208 -12.31 -14.43 9.98
C PRO A 208 -13.77 -14.28 9.55
N GLU A 209 -14.65 -15.02 10.20
CA GLU A 209 -16.10 -14.87 10.07
C GLU A 209 -16.68 -14.51 11.45
N PRO A 210 -17.33 -13.34 11.61
CA PRO A 210 -17.59 -12.32 10.57
C PRO A 210 -16.30 -11.62 10.10
N LEU A 211 -16.34 -11.09 8.89
CA LEU A 211 -15.26 -10.27 8.35
C LEU A 211 -15.09 -9.00 9.20
N MET A 212 -13.85 -8.65 9.49
CA MET A 212 -13.51 -7.43 10.21
C MET A 212 -13.07 -6.37 9.21
N ASP A 213 -14.00 -5.50 8.84
CA ASP A 213 -13.82 -4.47 7.82
C ASP A 213 -13.97 -3.03 8.36
N ASN A 214 -14.27 -2.89 9.65
CA ASN A 214 -14.39 -1.59 10.30
C ASN A 214 -13.04 -1.14 10.88
N ALA A 215 -12.43 -0.12 10.29
CA ALA A 215 -11.18 0.47 10.77
C ALA A 215 -11.32 1.15 12.14
N GLU A 216 -12.52 1.63 12.48
CA GLU A 216 -12.81 2.27 13.77
C GLU A 216 -12.99 1.26 14.92
N ASP A 217 -13.05 -0.04 14.62
CA ASP A 217 -12.99 -1.06 15.67
C ASP A 217 -11.56 -1.18 16.19
N LEU A 218 -11.31 -0.51 17.30
CA LEU A 218 -10.05 -0.51 18.02
C LEU A 218 -10.00 -1.59 19.14
N GLN A 219 -11.05 -2.40 19.26
CA GLN A 219 -11.17 -3.41 20.33
C GLN A 219 -10.77 -4.80 19.87
N THR A 220 -10.97 -5.12 18.60
CA THR A 220 -10.81 -6.46 18.07
C THR A 220 -9.45 -6.67 17.44
N LEU A 221 -8.76 -7.75 17.82
CA LEU A 221 -7.49 -8.15 17.22
C LEU A 221 -7.70 -8.60 15.78
N ARG A 222 -6.99 -7.98 14.85
CA ARG A 222 -7.12 -8.24 13.43
C ARG A 222 -6.28 -9.45 13.04
N THR A 223 -6.90 -10.39 12.33
CA THR A 223 -6.23 -11.64 11.95
C THR A 223 -6.57 -12.06 10.53
N CYS A 224 -5.63 -12.77 9.91
CA CYS A 224 -5.83 -13.42 8.63
C CYS A 224 -4.92 -14.67 8.56
N VAL A 225 -5.32 -15.67 7.80
CA VAL A 225 -4.49 -16.86 7.53
C VAL A 225 -4.25 -16.96 6.03
N ARG A 226 -3.03 -17.15 5.60
CA ARG A 226 -2.74 -17.64 4.24
C ARG A 226 -2.49 -19.14 4.33
N GLU A 227 -3.21 -19.92 3.55
CA GLU A 227 -3.15 -21.38 3.67
C GLU A 227 -3.18 -22.09 2.31
N LYS A 228 -2.52 -23.24 2.28
CA LYS A 228 -2.59 -24.22 1.18
C LYS A 228 -2.31 -25.61 1.72
N ASP A 229 -3.14 -26.58 1.36
CA ASP A 229 -2.95 -28.01 1.65
C ASP A 229 -2.73 -28.33 3.14
N GLY A 230 -3.38 -27.59 4.04
CA GLY A 230 -3.30 -27.81 5.49
C GLY A 230 -2.07 -27.18 6.16
N ARG A 231 -1.26 -26.41 5.42
CA ARG A 231 -0.16 -25.59 5.94
C ARG A 231 -0.50 -24.11 5.75
N GLY A 232 -0.02 -23.27 6.63
CA GLY A 232 -0.31 -21.85 6.50
C GLY A 232 0.41 -20.97 7.51
N TYR A 233 0.26 -19.68 7.31
CA TYR A 233 0.77 -18.63 8.15
C TYR A 233 -0.37 -17.80 8.69
N LEU A 234 -0.35 -17.56 10.01
CA LEU A 234 -1.29 -16.67 10.69
C LEU A 234 -0.67 -15.27 10.76
N PHE A 235 -1.37 -14.31 10.20
CA PHE A 235 -1.05 -12.89 10.28
C PHE A 235 -1.90 -12.24 11.36
N VAL A 236 -1.27 -11.42 12.19
CA VAL A 236 -1.93 -10.71 13.30
C VAL A 236 -1.50 -9.26 13.27
N ASN A 237 -2.46 -8.35 13.29
CA ASN A 237 -2.23 -6.93 13.41
C ASN A 237 -3.01 -6.33 14.58
N ASN A 238 -2.31 -5.65 15.48
CA ASN A 238 -2.90 -4.89 16.59
C ASN A 238 -2.43 -3.44 16.55
N HIS A 239 -2.38 -2.88 15.33
CA HIS A 239 -1.94 -1.52 15.09
C HIS A 239 -2.96 -0.76 14.24
N GLN A 240 -3.19 0.49 14.58
CA GLN A 240 -3.91 1.48 13.80
C GLN A 240 -3.21 2.82 13.98
N ARG A 241 -2.75 3.42 12.89
CA ARG A 241 -2.08 4.72 12.95
C ARG A 241 -2.93 5.74 13.69
N LEU A 242 -2.31 6.49 14.61
CA LEU A 242 -2.90 7.54 15.46
C LEU A 242 -3.97 7.08 16.46
N TYR A 243 -4.44 5.86 16.38
CA TYR A 243 -5.52 5.35 17.23
C TYR A 243 -5.03 4.15 18.02
N PRO A 244 -4.86 4.25 19.36
CA PRO A 244 -4.39 3.16 20.16
C PRO A 244 -5.43 2.03 20.22
N MET A 245 -5.04 0.85 19.79
CA MET A 245 -5.85 -0.35 19.89
C MET A 245 -5.79 -0.94 21.30
N LYS A 246 -6.82 -1.67 21.68
CA LYS A 246 -6.87 -2.41 22.94
C LYS A 246 -5.68 -3.37 23.06
N ASN A 247 -5.08 -3.38 24.22
CA ASN A 247 -4.04 -4.36 24.53
C ASN A 247 -4.64 -5.76 24.73
N HIS A 248 -4.07 -6.76 24.05
CA HIS A 248 -4.48 -8.16 24.12
C HIS A 248 -3.36 -9.00 24.74
N ALA A 249 -3.60 -9.54 25.94
CA ALA A 249 -2.71 -10.48 26.59
C ALA A 249 -3.26 -11.91 26.52
N GLN A 250 -2.39 -12.88 26.29
CA GLN A 250 -2.73 -14.32 26.30
C GLN A 250 -3.89 -14.71 25.39
N VAL A 251 -3.82 -14.28 24.12
CA VAL A 251 -4.86 -14.55 23.13
C VAL A 251 -4.80 -15.99 22.65
N SER A 252 -5.94 -16.68 22.67
CA SER A 252 -6.12 -17.99 22.03
C SER A 252 -6.87 -17.83 20.72
N LEU A 253 -6.23 -18.21 19.61
CA LEU A 253 -6.83 -18.17 18.28
C LEU A 253 -7.15 -19.58 17.80
N LYS A 254 -8.37 -19.80 17.29
CA LYS A 254 -8.79 -21.08 16.71
C LYS A 254 -8.65 -21.02 15.19
N VAL A 255 -7.74 -21.78 14.65
CA VAL A 255 -7.56 -21.93 13.20
C VAL A 255 -8.20 -23.24 12.77
N LYS A 256 -9.16 -23.16 11.82
CA LYS A 256 -9.75 -24.34 11.22
C LYS A 256 -8.89 -24.76 10.00
N SER A 257 -8.18 -25.86 10.13
CA SER A 257 -7.54 -26.50 9.00
C SER A 257 -8.56 -27.37 8.25
N ARG A 258 -8.68 -27.18 6.93
CA ARG A 258 -9.37 -28.17 6.07
C ARG A 258 -8.39 -29.28 5.81
N GLY A 259 -8.36 -30.27 6.71
CA GLY A 259 -7.62 -31.50 6.47
C GLY A 259 -8.01 -32.14 5.12
N LYS A 260 -7.08 -32.78 4.44
CA LYS A 260 -7.40 -33.65 3.32
C LYS A 260 -8.43 -34.69 3.81
N ARG A 261 -9.59 -34.73 3.17
CA ARG A 261 -10.48 -35.88 3.27
C ARG A 261 -9.89 -37.04 2.48
#